data_ca734d22bdf7e04c03784fee8704d470
#
_entry.id   ca734d22bdf7e04c03784fee8704d470
#
_cell.length_a   1.000
_cell.length_b   1.000
_cell.length_c   1.000
_cell.angle_alpha   90.00
_cell.angle_beta   90.00
_cell.angle_gamma   90.00
#
_symmetry.space_group_name_H-M   'P 1'
#
loop_
_entity.id
_entity.type
_entity.pdbx_description
1 polymer ?
#
loop_
_entity_poly.entity_id
_entity_poly.type
_entity_poly.pdbx_seq_one_letter_code
_entity_poly.pdbx_strand_id
1 'polypeptide(L)'
;MKPIKKLFARQLRRDETEPEKIMWELLRNRRFLGFKFRRQHVVEGFVADFCCHQLKFIVEIDGWVHDKRKHYDKIRDDILKSKGYSIIRFKNDEVVGNLSKVCQNLEYALTLTLSQGERESKPKALAKQ
;
A
#
# COMPACT_ATOMS: atom_id res chain seq x y z
N MET A 1 -3.96 17.45 14.78
CA MET A 1 -3.69 16.03 14.57
C MET A 1 -3.00 15.76 13.25
N LYS A 2 -3.64 16.13 12.14
CA LYS A 2 -3.03 15.88 10.83
C LYS A 2 -1.68 16.54 10.62
N PRO A 3 -1.44 17.77 11.07
CA PRO A 3 -0.13 18.38 10.88
C PRO A 3 1.00 17.58 11.51
N ILE A 4 0.76 17.06 12.71
CA ILE A 4 1.77 16.28 13.40
C ILE A 4 2.05 15.00 12.64
N LYS A 5 1.01 14.35 12.14
CA LYS A 5 1.18 13.12 11.38
C LYS A 5 1.90 13.35 10.07
N LYS A 6 1.67 14.49 9.45
CA LYS A 6 2.39 14.83 8.23
C LYS A 6 3.88 14.99 8.49
N LEU A 7 4.24 15.63 9.60
CA LEU A 7 5.64 15.79 9.94
C LEU A 7 6.29 14.45 10.22
N PHE A 8 5.57 13.57 10.91
CA PHE A 8 6.06 12.24 11.19
C PHE A 8 6.26 11.45 9.89
N ALA A 9 5.33 11.56 8.96
CA ALA A 9 5.45 10.88 7.69
C ALA A 9 6.67 11.37 6.91
N ARG A 10 6.96 12.67 6.98
CA ARG A 10 8.17 13.20 6.32
C ARG A 10 9.42 12.61 6.92
N GLN A 11 9.44 12.45 8.25
CA GLN A 11 10.58 11.88 8.93
C GLN A 11 10.77 10.43 8.47
N LEU A 12 9.69 9.68 8.38
CA LEU A 12 9.74 8.29 7.93
C LEU A 12 10.27 8.19 6.50
N ARG A 13 9.91 9.13 5.65
CA ARG A 13 10.40 9.10 4.27
C ARG A 13 11.92 9.30 4.22
N ARG A 14 12.46 10.10 5.13
CA ARG A 14 13.91 10.30 5.17
C ARG A 14 14.64 9.09 5.72
N ASP A 15 13.95 8.35 6.58
CA ASP A 15 14.56 7.20 7.26
C ASP A 15 14.14 5.87 6.63
N GLU A 16 13.86 5.88 5.33
CA GLU A 16 13.45 4.68 4.62
C GLU A 16 14.46 3.55 4.74
N THR A 17 13.93 2.34 4.90
CA THR A 17 14.76 1.14 4.89
C THR A 17 15.04 0.75 3.44
N GLU A 18 15.97 -0.18 3.26
CA GLU A 18 16.31 -0.65 1.93
C GLU A 18 15.12 -1.29 1.21
N PRO A 19 14.35 -2.19 1.84
CA PRO A 19 13.16 -2.74 1.16
C PRO A 19 12.17 -1.65 0.76
N GLU A 20 12.01 -0.62 1.58
CA GLU A 20 11.10 0.47 1.25
C GLU A 20 11.58 1.24 0.04
N LYS A 21 12.89 1.45 -0.06
CA LYS A 21 13.46 2.14 -1.22
C LYS A 21 13.23 1.33 -2.49
N ILE A 22 13.42 0.02 -2.41
CA ILE A 22 13.21 -0.87 -3.55
C ILE A 22 11.76 -0.79 -4.01
N MET A 23 10.84 -0.88 -3.06
CA MET A 23 9.41 -0.81 -3.40
C MET A 23 9.06 0.54 -4.00
N TRP A 24 9.60 1.62 -3.45
CA TRP A 24 9.30 2.95 -3.96
C TRP A 24 9.78 3.12 -5.40
N GLU A 25 10.96 2.57 -5.73
CA GLU A 25 11.44 2.63 -7.11
C GLU A 25 10.48 1.92 -8.06
N LEU A 26 9.84 0.88 -7.58
CA LEU A 26 8.88 0.14 -8.39
C LEU A 26 7.59 0.92 -8.59
N LEU A 27 7.15 1.65 -7.56
CA LEU A 27 5.84 2.30 -7.56
C LEU A 27 5.81 3.76 -8.00
N ARG A 28 6.93 4.45 -7.85
CA ARG A 28 6.94 5.90 -8.09
C ARG A 28 6.70 6.26 -9.55
N ASN A 29 6.27 7.49 -9.77
CA ASN A 29 6.09 8.05 -11.11
C ASN A 29 5.13 7.23 -11.98
N ARG A 30 4.14 6.61 -11.35
CA ARG A 30 3.14 5.79 -12.04
C ARG A 30 3.79 4.62 -12.80
N ARG A 31 4.94 4.18 -12.34
CA ARG A 31 5.66 3.10 -13.03
C ARG A 31 4.93 1.77 -13.00
N PHE A 32 4.18 1.53 -11.92
CA PHE A 32 3.51 0.25 -11.78
C PHE A 32 2.07 0.37 -12.27
N LEU A 33 1.83 -0.18 -13.45
CA LEU A 33 0.50 -0.21 -14.08
C LEU A 33 -0.14 1.17 -14.25
N GLY A 34 0.65 2.21 -14.19
CA GLY A 34 0.15 3.56 -14.42
C GLY A 34 -0.54 4.23 -13.25
N PHE A 35 -0.60 3.58 -12.10
CA PHE A 35 -1.28 4.14 -10.94
C PHE A 35 -0.35 4.98 -10.09
N LYS A 36 -0.91 6.02 -9.49
CA LYS A 36 -0.14 6.90 -8.64
C LYS A 36 -0.11 6.37 -7.22
N PHE A 37 1.08 6.11 -6.70
CA PHE A 37 1.29 5.72 -5.31
C PHE A 37 1.98 6.84 -4.55
N ARG A 38 1.61 6.99 -3.29
CA ARG A 38 2.28 7.90 -2.37
C ARG A 38 2.93 7.07 -1.28
N ARG A 39 4.09 7.50 -0.84
CA ARG A 39 4.80 6.78 0.23
C ARG A 39 4.61 7.47 1.57
N GLN A 40 4.65 6.69 2.64
CA GLN A 40 4.51 7.19 4.00
C GLN A 40 3.38 8.22 4.07
N HIS A 41 2.21 7.76 3.68
CA HIS A 41 1.06 8.64 3.51
C HIS A 41 0.03 8.42 4.61
N VAL A 42 -0.53 9.51 5.11
CA VAL A 42 -1.54 9.42 6.17
C VAL A 42 -2.89 9.06 5.58
N VAL A 43 -3.45 7.94 6.04
CA VAL A 43 -4.75 7.46 5.60
C VAL A 43 -5.59 7.19 6.84
N GLU A 44 -6.73 7.83 6.97
CA GLU A 44 -7.63 7.67 8.12
C GLU A 44 -6.91 7.78 9.46
N GLY A 45 -5.89 8.63 9.51
CA GLY A 45 -5.15 8.84 10.75
C GLY A 45 -3.98 7.90 10.96
N PHE A 46 -3.79 6.92 10.09
CA PHE A 46 -2.66 5.99 10.18
C PHE A 46 -1.67 6.28 9.05
N VAL A 47 -0.42 5.93 9.26
CA VAL A 47 0.59 6.08 8.21
C VAL A 47 0.67 4.77 7.45
N ALA A 48 0.44 4.83 6.14
CA ALA A 48 0.60 3.67 5.26
C ALA A 48 1.93 3.79 4.54
N ASP A 49 2.63 2.66 4.37
CA ASP A 49 3.92 2.70 3.69
C ASP A 49 3.76 3.21 2.27
N PHE A 50 2.82 2.66 1.53
CA PHE A 50 2.51 3.11 0.18
C PHE A 50 1.00 3.04 -0.03
N CYS A 51 0.45 4.03 -0.68
CA CYS A 51 -0.99 4.09 -0.88
C CYS A 51 -1.35 4.61 -2.25
N CYS A 52 -2.25 3.92 -2.92
CA CYS A 52 -2.87 4.38 -4.15
C CYS A 52 -4.29 4.78 -3.79
N HIS A 53 -4.55 6.07 -3.71
CA HIS A 53 -5.88 6.58 -3.33
C HIS A 53 -6.95 6.19 -4.32
N GLN A 54 -6.61 6.22 -5.58
CA GLN A 54 -7.57 5.94 -6.64
C GLN A 54 -8.21 4.57 -6.46
N LEU A 55 -7.42 3.59 -6.06
CA LEU A 55 -7.90 2.23 -5.87
C LEU A 55 -8.17 1.89 -4.41
N LYS A 56 -7.90 2.81 -3.51
CA LYS A 56 -7.93 2.55 -2.07
C LYS A 56 -7.13 1.31 -1.75
N PHE A 57 -5.89 1.32 -2.22
CA PHE A 57 -5.00 0.17 -2.12
C PHE A 57 -3.75 0.55 -1.35
N ILE A 58 -3.40 -0.26 -0.36
CA ILE A 58 -2.25 -0.01 0.50
C ILE A 58 -1.27 -1.15 0.38
N VAL A 59 0.02 -0.81 0.24
CA VAL A 59 1.11 -1.78 0.23
C VAL A 59 1.95 -1.51 1.46
N GLU A 60 2.24 -2.55 2.22
CA GLU A 60 3.07 -2.42 3.41
C GLU A 60 4.18 -3.43 3.41
N ILE A 61 5.31 -3.04 3.99
CA ILE A 61 6.45 -3.90 4.10
C ILE A 61 6.67 -4.20 5.57
N ASP A 62 6.57 -5.48 5.92
CA ASP A 62 6.78 -5.88 7.30
C ASP A 62 8.26 -6.01 7.54
N GLY A 63 8.73 -5.31 8.57
CA GLY A 63 10.08 -5.46 9.03
C GLY A 63 10.20 -6.70 9.87
N TRP A 64 11.20 -6.67 10.71
CA TRP A 64 11.45 -7.74 11.65
C TRP A 64 10.33 -7.76 12.65
N VAL A 65 10.01 -8.92 13.06
CA VAL A 65 9.05 -9.23 14.02
C VAL A 65 8.54 -8.20 14.95
N HIS A 66 7.27 -8.08 15.01
CA HIS A 66 6.66 -7.21 15.97
C HIS A 66 5.44 -7.89 16.56
N ASP A 67 5.69 -8.95 17.29
CA ASP A 67 4.62 -9.65 17.96
C ASP A 67 3.77 -8.71 18.81
N LYS A 68 4.43 -7.72 19.37
CA LYS A 68 3.74 -6.75 20.21
C LYS A 68 2.72 -5.91 19.44
N ARG A 69 2.92 -5.79 18.13
CA ARG A 69 2.05 -4.94 17.30
C ARG A 69 0.92 -5.70 16.63
N LYS A 70 0.91 -7.00 16.71
CA LYS A 70 -0.10 -7.78 15.98
C LYS A 70 -1.51 -7.33 16.29
N HIS A 71 -1.81 -7.11 17.57
CA HIS A 71 -3.14 -6.72 17.97
C HIS A 71 -3.49 -5.33 17.45
N TYR A 72 -2.57 -4.41 17.58
CA TYR A 72 -2.76 -3.05 17.10
C TYR A 72 -2.93 -3.04 15.59
N ASP A 73 -2.11 -3.81 14.88
CA ASP A 73 -2.17 -3.88 13.43
C ASP A 73 -3.50 -4.43 12.96
N LYS A 74 -4.05 -5.40 13.69
CA LYS A 74 -5.33 -5.95 13.32
C LYS A 74 -6.44 -4.92 13.45
N ILE A 75 -6.44 -4.16 14.53
CA ILE A 75 -7.42 -3.11 14.73
C ILE A 75 -7.32 -2.07 13.64
N ARG A 76 -6.10 -1.63 13.32
CA ARG A 76 -5.84 -0.68 12.28
C ARG A 76 -6.33 -1.20 10.94
N ASP A 77 -6.01 -2.45 10.61
CA ASP A 77 -6.41 -3.05 9.35
C ASP A 77 -7.93 -3.14 9.25
N ASP A 78 -8.59 -3.51 10.33
CA ASP A 78 -10.04 -3.60 10.32
C ASP A 78 -10.68 -2.25 10.07
N ILE A 79 -10.12 -1.20 10.65
CA ILE A 79 -10.61 0.16 10.43
C ILE A 79 -10.42 0.55 8.96
N LEU A 80 -9.22 0.31 8.42
CA LEU A 80 -8.93 0.66 7.04
C LEU A 80 -9.82 -0.12 6.08
N LYS A 81 -9.99 -1.40 6.33
CA LYS A 81 -10.84 -2.22 5.49
C LYS A 81 -12.29 -1.77 5.55
N SER A 82 -12.75 -1.35 6.72
CA SER A 82 -14.11 -0.86 6.85
C SER A 82 -14.32 0.43 6.04
N LYS A 83 -13.24 1.14 5.73
CA LYS A 83 -13.29 2.34 4.91
C LYS A 83 -13.06 2.05 3.43
N GLY A 84 -12.99 0.78 3.08
CA GLY A 84 -12.87 0.38 1.68
C GLY A 84 -11.45 0.15 1.19
N TYR A 85 -10.46 0.15 2.07
CA TYR A 85 -9.08 -0.06 1.64
C TYR A 85 -8.72 -1.53 1.59
N SER A 86 -7.96 -1.90 0.56
CA SER A 86 -7.34 -3.23 0.46
C SER A 86 -5.89 -3.09 0.89
N ILE A 87 -5.39 -4.06 1.61
CA ILE A 87 -4.03 -4.01 2.14
C ILE A 87 -3.29 -5.28 1.73
N ILE A 88 -2.09 -5.11 1.17
CA ILE A 88 -1.23 -6.24 0.88
C ILE A 88 0.09 -6.00 1.61
N ARG A 89 0.66 -7.06 2.17
CA ARG A 89 1.90 -6.98 2.91
C ARG A 89 2.94 -7.89 2.31
N PHE A 90 4.17 -7.39 2.29
CA PHE A 90 5.32 -8.18 1.87
C PHE A 90 6.36 -8.12 2.99
N LYS A 91 7.11 -9.20 3.15
CA LYS A 91 8.19 -9.22 4.13
C LYS A 91 9.42 -8.59 3.52
N ASN A 92 10.28 -8.01 4.37
CA ASN A 92 11.53 -7.43 3.91
C ASN A 92 12.31 -8.39 3.02
N ASP A 93 12.41 -9.64 3.45
CA ASP A 93 13.18 -10.64 2.72
C ASP A 93 12.61 -10.89 1.33
N GLU A 94 11.31 -10.83 1.19
CA GLU A 94 10.68 -11.02 -0.11
C GLU A 94 11.02 -9.89 -1.06
N VAL A 95 10.97 -8.67 -0.57
CA VAL A 95 11.25 -7.51 -1.40
C VAL A 95 12.70 -7.51 -1.86
N VAL A 96 13.60 -7.81 -0.94
CA VAL A 96 15.03 -7.82 -1.25
C VAL A 96 15.43 -9.03 -2.08
N GLY A 97 14.90 -10.20 -1.73
CA GLY A 97 15.38 -11.45 -2.32
C GLY A 97 14.57 -12.02 -3.47
N ASN A 98 13.33 -11.58 -3.63
CA ASN A 98 12.48 -12.15 -4.67
C ASN A 98 11.50 -11.11 -5.21
N LEU A 99 12.06 -10.04 -5.73
CA LEU A 99 11.25 -8.93 -6.21
C LEU A 99 10.32 -9.32 -7.36
N SER A 100 10.76 -10.26 -8.18
CA SER A 100 9.93 -10.73 -9.29
C SER A 100 8.61 -11.29 -8.78
N LYS A 101 8.65 -12.09 -7.73
CA LYS A 101 7.44 -12.65 -7.17
C LYS A 101 6.58 -11.58 -6.50
N VAL A 102 7.24 -10.62 -5.87
CA VAL A 102 6.54 -9.49 -5.26
C VAL A 102 5.76 -8.74 -6.34
N CYS A 103 6.40 -8.49 -7.49
CA CYS A 103 5.74 -7.81 -8.60
C CYS A 103 4.54 -8.59 -9.10
N GLN A 104 4.68 -9.90 -9.23
CA GLN A 104 3.58 -10.74 -9.70
C GLN A 104 2.41 -10.70 -8.73
N ASN A 105 2.69 -10.83 -7.45
CA ASN A 105 1.64 -10.80 -6.44
C ASN A 105 0.98 -9.44 -6.36
N LEU A 106 1.75 -8.39 -6.50
CA LEU A 106 1.23 -7.03 -6.45
C LEU A 106 0.32 -6.77 -7.65
N GLU A 107 0.76 -7.20 -8.83
CA GLU A 107 -0.04 -7.04 -10.03
C GLU A 107 -1.36 -7.79 -9.91
N TYR A 108 -1.31 -9.01 -9.39
CA TYR A 108 -2.51 -9.80 -9.21
C TYR A 108 -3.48 -9.11 -8.24
N ALA A 109 -2.95 -8.62 -7.11
CA ALA A 109 -3.77 -7.96 -6.12
C ALA A 109 -4.42 -6.68 -6.66
N LEU A 110 -3.66 -5.90 -7.42
CA LEU A 110 -4.19 -4.70 -8.03
C LEU A 110 -5.27 -5.01 -9.05
N THR A 111 -5.07 -6.07 -9.82
CA THR A 111 -6.05 -6.49 -10.81
C THR A 111 -7.35 -6.91 -10.14
N LEU A 112 -7.25 -7.64 -9.04
CA LEU A 112 -8.43 -8.03 -8.30
C LEU A 112 -9.16 -6.82 -7.74
N THR A 113 -8.42 -5.87 -7.20
CA THR A 113 -9.01 -4.67 -6.64
C THR A 113 -9.73 -3.87 -7.71
N LEU A 114 -9.12 -3.76 -8.87
CA LEU A 114 -9.73 -3.06 -9.99
C LEU A 114 -11.01 -3.74 -10.44
N SER A 115 -11.02 -5.07 -10.51
CA SER A 115 -12.22 -5.82 -10.87
C SER A 115 -13.34 -5.61 -9.88
N GLN A 116 -13.01 -5.57 -8.59
CA GLN A 116 -14.01 -5.34 -7.58
C GLN A 116 -14.57 -3.93 -7.67
N GLY A 117 -13.70 -2.98 -7.91
CA GLY A 117 -14.13 -1.61 -8.10
C GLY A 117 -15.08 -1.50 -9.27
N GLU A 118 -14.86 -2.30 -10.28
CA GLU A 118 -15.70 -2.31 -11.45
C GLU A 118 -17.06 -2.85 -11.16
N ARG A 119 -17.13 -3.86 -10.34
CA ARG A 119 -18.44 -4.45 -9.99
C ARG A 119 -19.26 -3.49 -9.18
N GLU A 120 -18.61 -2.69 -8.36
CA GLU A 120 -19.29 -1.76 -7.48
C GLU A 120 -19.62 -0.46 -8.18
N SER A 121 -18.77 -0.05 -9.11
CA SER A 121 -19.00 1.17 -9.84
C SER A 121 -19.72 0.80 -11.13
N LYS A 122 -20.00 1.79 -11.95
CA LYS A 122 -20.74 1.53 -13.17
C LYS A 122 -19.92 0.71 -14.13
N PRO A 123 -20.39 -0.45 -14.49
CA PRO A 123 -19.64 -1.38 -15.33
C PRO A 123 -19.16 -0.78 -16.64
N LYS A 124 -19.92 0.09 -17.20
CA LYS A 124 -19.56 0.61 -18.51
C LYS A 124 -18.22 1.32 -18.51
N ALA A 125 -17.83 1.86 -17.41
CA ALA A 125 -16.56 2.56 -17.33
C ALA A 125 -15.42 1.59 -17.61
N LEU A 126 -15.64 0.36 -17.29
CA LEU A 126 -14.62 -0.65 -17.43
C LEU A 126 -14.78 -1.47 -18.65
N ALA A 127 -16.00 -1.61 -19.08
CA ALA A 127 -16.27 -2.37 -20.28
C ALA A 127 -15.49 -1.84 -21.45
N LYS A 128 -15.00 -0.63 -21.34
CA LYS A 128 -14.25 -0.01 -22.42
C LYS A 128 -12.79 -0.34 -22.37
N GLN A 129 -12.36 -0.91 -21.28
CA GLN A 129 -10.97 -1.27 -21.13
C GLN A 129 -10.70 -2.59 -21.82
#